data_b95b88ec73fe4fbbd710d9a329939121
#
_entry.id   b95b88ec73fe4fbbd710d9a329939121
#
_cell.length_a   1.000
_cell.length_b   1.000
_cell.length_c   1.000
_cell.angle_alpha   90.00
_cell.angle_beta   90.00
_cell.angle_gamma   90.00
#
_symmetry.space_group_name_H-M   'P 1'
#
loop_
_entity.id
_entity.type
_entity.pdbx_description
1 polymer ?
#
loop_
_entity_poly.entity_id
_entity_poly.type
_entity_poly.pdbx_seq_one_letter_code
_entity_poly.pdbx_strand_id
1 'polypeptide(L)'
;MTRLSSTLGIALAALFALPAAAQQPPADYPSQPVTLVVPFPAGGITDNIARLVAQELGTAWGKPVVVDNRVGASGTIGAAAVARAPKDGHTALFTITTHVQMPALQRKLSYDAVKDFAAVSQIGISTSALVVTPDVPAKTLAELVTLLKAEPGKFSYGSTGVATTSHIYGELFKKEAGVDMPHVPYKGAAPMVTDLLGGHIRVAVLDTGTALPYLQSGKLRALAALGTQRSATLPQVPTFQQAGYAGFEPYAWIALFLPAGTPQPRVDKMSKAVAAIIAKPEVQKKMRDMNIEPVGSTAAEFAVVLRQDADTWKRVIDKTGIRLED
;
A
#
# COMPACT_ATOMS: atom_id res chain seq x y z
N MET A 1 7.86 78.48 54.56
CA MET A 1 7.05 77.38 55.04
C MET A 1 6.15 76.95 53.90
N THR A 2 6.60 75.96 53.12
CA THR A 2 5.93 75.54 51.88
C THR A 2 5.78 74.02 51.97
N ARG A 3 4.55 73.54 51.97
CA ARG A 3 4.22 72.10 52.01
C ARG A 3 4.21 71.55 50.58
N LEU A 4 5.06 70.54 50.34
CA LEU A 4 5.00 69.74 49.08
C LEU A 4 3.92 68.67 49.27
N SER A 5 2.96 68.66 48.34
CA SER A 5 1.96 67.59 48.19
C SER A 5 2.42 66.61 47.12
N SER A 6 2.69 65.37 47.57
CA SER A 6 3.06 64.26 46.68
C SER A 6 1.79 63.60 46.14
N THR A 7 1.53 63.73 44.85
CA THR A 7 0.49 62.98 44.14
C THR A 7 1.07 61.65 43.60
N LEU A 8 0.61 60.56 44.19
CA LEU A 8 0.93 59.21 43.80
C LEU A 8 0.04 58.78 42.60
N GLY A 9 0.66 58.65 41.42
CA GLY A 9 -0.02 58.17 40.23
C GLY A 9 -0.12 56.64 40.21
N ILE A 10 -1.33 56.12 40.36
CA ILE A 10 -1.62 54.68 40.17
C ILE A 10 -1.72 54.39 38.67
N ALA A 11 -0.71 53.75 38.08
CA ALA A 11 -0.76 53.22 36.75
C ALA A 11 -1.56 51.90 36.73
N LEU A 12 -2.79 51.97 36.17
CA LEU A 12 -3.67 50.81 36.00
C LEU A 12 -3.18 50.01 34.77
N ALA A 13 -2.43 48.95 34.98
CA ALA A 13 -2.03 48.00 33.96
C ALA A 13 -3.24 47.15 33.55
N ALA A 14 -3.89 47.53 32.44
CA ALA A 14 -4.92 46.70 31.80
C ALA A 14 -4.24 45.47 31.16
N LEU A 15 -4.27 44.33 31.82
CA LEU A 15 -3.95 43.04 31.20
C LEU A 15 -5.00 42.75 30.13
N PHE A 16 -4.61 42.85 28.85
CA PHE A 16 -5.37 42.31 27.73
C PHE A 16 -5.30 40.74 27.86
N ALA A 17 -6.30 40.16 28.48
CA ALA A 17 -6.55 38.73 28.36
C ALA A 17 -7.00 38.47 26.95
N LEU A 18 -6.08 38.01 26.10
CA LEU A 18 -6.42 37.40 24.80
C LEU A 18 -7.38 36.23 25.09
N PRO A 19 -8.59 36.21 24.49
CA PRO A 19 -9.45 35.05 24.63
C PRO A 19 -8.68 33.85 24.02
N ALA A 20 -8.39 32.84 24.83
CA ALA A 20 -8.00 31.54 24.34
C ALA A 20 -9.08 31.12 23.36
N ALA A 21 -8.75 31.04 22.06
CA ALA A 21 -9.65 30.53 21.06
C ALA A 21 -10.01 29.10 21.51
N ALA A 22 -11.16 28.96 22.19
CA ALA A 22 -11.73 27.68 22.49
C ALA A 22 -11.84 26.95 21.14
N GLN A 23 -11.06 25.87 20.98
CA GLN A 23 -11.18 25.00 19.83
C GLN A 23 -12.64 24.55 19.80
N GLN A 24 -13.40 25.14 18.86
CA GLN A 24 -14.78 24.71 18.61
C GLN A 24 -14.73 23.19 18.43
N PRO A 25 -15.63 22.42 19.10
CA PRO A 25 -15.76 21.00 18.82
C PRO A 25 -15.88 20.83 17.31
N PRO A 26 -15.22 19.85 16.71
CA PRO A 26 -15.20 19.71 15.25
C PRO A 26 -16.65 19.65 14.79
N ALA A 27 -17.03 20.65 13.97
CA ALA A 27 -18.30 20.66 13.26
C ALA A 27 -18.53 19.26 12.66
N ASP A 28 -19.78 18.79 12.66
CA ASP A 28 -20.16 17.43 12.23
C ASP A 28 -19.35 16.98 11.00
N TYR A 29 -18.35 16.15 11.22
CA TYR A 29 -17.55 15.58 10.14
C TYR A 29 -18.09 14.19 9.80
N PRO A 30 -18.31 13.85 8.52
CA PRO A 30 -18.20 14.74 7.36
C PRO A 30 -19.41 15.69 7.25
N SER A 31 -19.14 17.01 7.02
CA SER A 31 -20.16 18.03 6.84
C SER A 31 -20.68 18.10 5.39
N GLN A 32 -19.90 17.57 4.44
CA GLN A 32 -20.15 17.57 3.01
C GLN A 32 -19.70 16.23 2.40
N PRO A 33 -19.97 15.93 1.12
CA PRO A 33 -19.49 14.71 0.47
C PRO A 33 -17.98 14.51 0.62
N VAL A 34 -17.57 13.24 0.82
CA VAL A 34 -16.15 12.83 0.88
C VAL A 34 -15.76 12.24 -0.47
N THR A 35 -14.60 12.64 -0.97
CA THR A 35 -14.02 12.10 -2.21
C THR A 35 -12.85 11.17 -1.90
N LEU A 36 -12.94 9.92 -2.36
CA LEU A 36 -11.82 8.97 -2.38
C LEU A 36 -11.14 9.05 -3.74
N VAL A 37 -10.00 9.69 -3.81
CA VAL A 37 -9.17 9.72 -5.03
C VAL A 37 -8.46 8.38 -5.18
N VAL A 38 -8.77 7.66 -6.25
CA VAL A 38 -8.15 6.39 -6.62
C VAL A 38 -7.25 6.65 -7.84
N PRO A 39 -5.92 6.55 -7.72
CA PRO A 39 -5.01 6.88 -8.82
C PRO A 39 -4.84 5.75 -9.85
N PHE A 40 -5.85 4.88 -9.98
CA PHE A 40 -5.86 3.71 -10.87
C PHE A 40 -7.16 3.65 -11.67
N PRO A 41 -7.17 2.90 -12.81
CA PRO A 41 -8.36 2.76 -13.65
C PRO A 41 -9.57 2.19 -12.90
N ALA A 42 -10.75 2.66 -13.27
CA ALA A 42 -12.01 2.11 -12.80
C ALA A 42 -12.14 0.63 -13.15
N GLY A 43 -12.80 -0.15 -12.28
CA GLY A 43 -12.99 -1.59 -12.43
C GLY A 43 -11.79 -2.45 -12.02
N GLY A 44 -10.65 -1.85 -11.71
CA GLY A 44 -9.51 -2.55 -11.10
C GLY A 44 -9.77 -2.89 -9.63
N ILE A 45 -8.91 -3.77 -9.05
CA ILE A 45 -9.09 -4.25 -7.68
C ILE A 45 -9.11 -3.11 -6.65
N THR A 46 -8.24 -2.12 -6.81
CA THR A 46 -8.16 -0.95 -5.93
C THR A 46 -9.45 -0.11 -6.00
N ASP A 47 -10.00 0.07 -7.20
CA ASP A 47 -11.26 0.78 -7.42
C ASP A 47 -12.44 0.03 -6.81
N ASN A 48 -12.51 -1.30 -7.01
CA ASN A 48 -13.58 -2.13 -6.46
C ASN A 48 -13.60 -2.10 -4.92
N ILE A 49 -12.42 -2.20 -4.28
CA ILE A 49 -12.30 -2.08 -2.83
C ILE A 49 -12.65 -0.64 -2.36
N ALA A 50 -12.20 0.39 -3.09
CA ALA A 50 -12.55 1.77 -2.77
C ALA A 50 -14.06 2.02 -2.84
N ARG A 51 -14.76 1.47 -3.85
CA ARG A 51 -16.21 1.57 -3.97
C ARG A 51 -16.94 0.81 -2.87
N LEU A 52 -16.46 -0.37 -2.49
CA LEU A 52 -16.98 -1.11 -1.34
C LEU A 52 -16.89 -0.27 -0.05
N VAL A 53 -15.71 0.29 0.23
CA VAL A 53 -15.49 1.15 1.41
C VAL A 53 -16.32 2.44 1.33
N ALA A 54 -16.38 3.08 0.15
CA ALA A 54 -17.17 4.30 -0.07
C ALA A 54 -18.68 4.08 0.20
N GLN A 55 -19.24 2.98 -0.29
CA GLN A 55 -20.63 2.61 -0.06
C GLN A 55 -20.94 2.44 1.42
N GLU A 56 -20.09 1.70 2.13
CA GLU A 56 -20.25 1.44 3.55
C GLU A 56 -20.09 2.71 4.40
N LEU A 57 -19.09 3.55 4.08
CA LEU A 57 -18.91 4.87 4.73
C LEU A 57 -20.10 5.78 4.48
N GLY A 58 -20.62 5.82 3.24
CA GLY A 58 -21.79 6.60 2.88
C GLY A 58 -23.02 6.22 3.69
N THR A 59 -23.25 4.93 3.85
CA THR A 59 -24.31 4.38 4.70
C THR A 59 -24.12 4.75 6.17
N ALA A 60 -22.89 4.59 6.69
CA ALA A 60 -22.59 4.87 8.10
C ALA A 60 -22.71 6.35 8.47
N TRP A 61 -22.41 7.26 7.55
CA TRP A 61 -22.41 8.71 7.80
C TRP A 61 -23.66 9.44 7.31
N GLY A 62 -24.49 8.80 6.50
CA GLY A 62 -25.64 9.47 5.86
C GLY A 62 -25.22 10.61 4.92
N LYS A 63 -23.98 10.54 4.39
CA LYS A 63 -23.39 11.52 3.48
C LYS A 63 -22.77 10.81 2.30
N PRO A 64 -22.83 11.38 1.08
CA PRO A 64 -22.20 10.75 -0.09
C PRO A 64 -20.69 10.59 0.09
N VAL A 65 -20.18 9.40 -0.23
CA VAL A 65 -18.74 9.14 -0.40
C VAL A 65 -18.55 8.68 -1.83
N VAL A 66 -17.78 9.45 -2.61
CA VAL A 66 -17.62 9.23 -4.04
C VAL A 66 -16.19 8.80 -4.37
N VAL A 67 -16.04 7.93 -5.36
CA VAL A 67 -14.74 7.52 -5.89
C VAL A 67 -14.42 8.34 -7.13
N ASP A 68 -13.24 8.98 -7.13
CA ASP A 68 -12.70 9.79 -8.23
C ASP A 68 -11.41 9.12 -8.76
N ASN A 69 -11.47 8.55 -9.97
CA ASN A 69 -10.33 7.86 -10.57
C ASN A 69 -9.40 8.87 -11.26
N ARG A 70 -8.28 9.25 -10.61
CA ARG A 70 -7.25 10.15 -11.17
C ARG A 70 -6.01 9.38 -11.60
N VAL A 71 -6.12 8.75 -12.76
CA VAL A 71 -5.10 7.85 -13.31
C VAL A 71 -3.91 8.63 -13.87
N GLY A 72 -2.71 8.04 -13.79
CA GLY A 72 -1.51 8.50 -14.50
C GLY A 72 -0.24 8.36 -13.68
N ALA A 73 0.89 8.22 -14.38
CA ALA A 73 2.24 8.13 -13.85
C ALA A 73 2.36 7.21 -12.62
N SER A 74 1.89 5.97 -12.74
CA SER A 74 1.89 4.95 -11.67
C SER A 74 1.22 5.42 -10.35
N GLY A 75 0.23 6.33 -10.45
CA GLY A 75 -0.54 6.83 -9.31
C GLY A 75 -0.03 8.16 -8.74
N THR A 76 1.08 8.69 -9.21
CA THR A 76 1.66 9.94 -8.67
C THR A 76 0.82 11.17 -8.95
N ILE A 77 0.04 11.21 -10.06
CA ILE A 77 -0.86 12.32 -10.38
C ILE A 77 -1.96 12.45 -9.31
N GLY A 78 -2.65 11.35 -9.01
CA GLY A 78 -3.70 11.35 -7.99
C GLY A 78 -3.15 11.62 -6.59
N ALA A 79 -2.00 11.04 -6.24
CA ALA A 79 -1.34 11.30 -4.96
C ALA A 79 -0.95 12.78 -4.80
N ALA A 80 -0.34 13.40 -5.82
CA ALA A 80 0.01 14.82 -5.82
C ALA A 80 -1.22 15.73 -5.68
N ALA A 81 -2.35 15.36 -6.28
CA ALA A 81 -3.60 16.11 -6.15
C ALA A 81 -4.11 16.09 -4.70
N VAL A 82 -4.05 14.94 -4.02
CA VAL A 82 -4.47 14.82 -2.61
C VAL A 82 -3.49 15.51 -1.67
N ALA A 83 -2.18 15.42 -1.89
CA ALA A 83 -1.19 16.12 -1.08
C ALA A 83 -1.45 17.64 -0.99
N ARG A 84 -2.02 18.22 -2.05
CA ARG A 84 -2.36 19.65 -2.16
C ARG A 84 -3.82 19.98 -1.83
N ALA A 85 -4.65 18.98 -1.53
CA ALA A 85 -6.06 19.20 -1.24
C ALA A 85 -6.27 19.94 0.10
N PRO A 86 -7.44 20.53 0.33
CA PRO A 86 -7.78 21.10 1.64
C PRO A 86 -7.61 20.10 2.76
N LYS A 87 -7.06 20.57 3.89
CA LYS A 87 -6.76 19.75 5.08
C LYS A 87 -8.02 19.56 5.96
N ASP A 88 -9.16 19.42 5.34
CA ASP A 88 -10.47 19.34 6.01
C ASP A 88 -11.02 17.92 6.14
N GLY A 89 -10.30 16.92 5.61
CA GLY A 89 -10.66 15.51 5.66
C GLY A 89 -11.66 15.05 4.61
N HIS A 90 -12.15 15.94 3.71
CA HIS A 90 -13.15 15.57 2.70
C HIS A 90 -12.54 15.07 1.39
N THR A 91 -11.21 15.11 1.25
CA THR A 91 -10.50 14.51 0.12
C THR A 91 -9.46 13.53 0.67
N ALA A 92 -9.57 12.27 0.31
CA ALA A 92 -8.69 11.19 0.77
C ALA A 92 -8.04 10.49 -0.42
N LEU A 93 -6.82 9.98 -0.25
CA LEU A 93 -6.14 9.13 -1.21
C LEU A 93 -6.39 7.67 -0.86
N PHE A 94 -6.95 6.91 -1.77
CA PHE A 94 -7.11 5.47 -1.66
C PHE A 94 -6.16 4.80 -2.65
N THR A 95 -5.05 4.23 -2.17
CA THR A 95 -3.95 3.81 -3.01
C THR A 95 -3.33 2.48 -2.55
N ILE A 96 -2.26 2.08 -3.23
CA ILE A 96 -1.53 0.83 -2.98
C ILE A 96 -0.07 1.10 -2.66
N THR A 97 0.67 0.07 -2.30
CA THR A 97 2.10 0.08 -1.91
C THR A 97 3.00 0.87 -2.87
N THR A 98 2.63 1.00 -4.15
CA THR A 98 3.35 1.83 -5.13
C THR A 98 3.59 3.25 -4.61
N HIS A 99 2.71 3.76 -3.76
CA HIS A 99 2.83 5.07 -3.13
C HIS A 99 4.17 5.26 -2.39
N VAL A 100 4.64 4.26 -1.65
CA VAL A 100 5.93 4.29 -0.93
C VAL A 100 7.09 3.73 -1.75
N GLN A 101 6.81 3.05 -2.85
CA GLN A 101 7.83 2.56 -3.78
C GLN A 101 8.30 3.66 -4.74
N MET A 102 7.39 4.55 -5.15
CA MET A 102 7.68 5.61 -6.14
C MET A 102 8.85 6.52 -5.76
N PRO A 103 9.07 6.95 -4.50
CA PRO A 103 10.24 7.75 -4.14
C PRO A 103 11.60 7.11 -4.47
N ALA A 104 11.66 5.78 -4.47
CA ALA A 104 12.86 5.04 -4.83
C ALA A 104 12.93 4.72 -6.33
N LEU A 105 11.80 4.65 -7.02
CA LEU A 105 11.71 4.33 -8.45
C LEU A 105 11.91 5.56 -9.34
N GLN A 106 11.43 6.73 -8.92
CA GLN A 106 11.52 7.99 -9.67
C GLN A 106 12.40 9.02 -8.95
N ARG A 107 13.22 9.74 -9.71
CA ARG A 107 14.14 10.75 -9.16
C ARG A 107 13.44 12.02 -8.66
N LYS A 108 12.30 12.37 -9.25
CA LYS A 108 11.57 13.61 -8.92
C LYS A 108 10.09 13.32 -8.71
N LEU A 109 9.64 13.41 -7.48
CA LEU A 109 8.22 13.48 -7.13
C LEU A 109 7.88 14.89 -6.67
N SER A 110 6.65 15.31 -6.93
CA SER A 110 6.13 16.62 -6.50
C SER A 110 5.54 16.60 -5.08
N TYR A 111 5.73 15.50 -4.34
CA TYR A 111 5.28 15.28 -2.97
C TYR A 111 6.20 14.29 -2.24
N ASP A 112 6.18 14.33 -0.91
CA ASP A 112 6.80 13.32 -0.05
C ASP A 112 5.74 12.27 0.35
N ALA A 113 5.96 11.01 0.01
CA ALA A 113 4.98 9.94 0.20
C ALA A 113 4.64 9.65 1.68
N VAL A 114 5.44 10.13 2.61
CA VAL A 114 5.23 9.95 4.06
C VAL A 114 4.83 11.25 4.74
N LYS A 115 5.56 12.35 4.45
CA LYS A 115 5.38 13.62 5.18
C LYS A 115 4.16 14.42 4.72
N ASP A 116 3.75 14.31 3.46
CA ASP A 116 2.63 15.07 2.90
C ASP A 116 1.27 14.39 3.12
N PHE A 117 1.26 13.25 3.84
CA PHE A 117 0.06 12.46 4.10
C PHE A 117 -0.09 12.09 5.57
N ALA A 118 -1.32 12.11 6.05
CA ALA A 118 -1.72 11.51 7.31
C ALA A 118 -2.23 10.09 7.05
N ALA A 119 -1.58 9.09 7.62
CA ALA A 119 -2.03 7.70 7.55
C ALA A 119 -3.40 7.55 8.23
N VAL A 120 -4.35 6.90 7.57
CA VAL A 120 -5.70 6.66 8.11
C VAL A 120 -5.90 5.19 8.44
N SER A 121 -5.70 4.32 7.47
CA SER A 121 -5.87 2.87 7.69
C SER A 121 -5.18 2.08 6.57
N GLN A 122 -4.53 1.00 6.94
CA GLN A 122 -4.24 -0.11 6.05
C GLN A 122 -5.53 -0.92 5.88
N ILE A 123 -6.12 -0.85 4.70
CA ILE A 123 -7.42 -1.47 4.39
C ILE A 123 -7.28 -2.99 4.33
N GLY A 124 -6.26 -3.46 3.63
CA GLY A 124 -5.98 -4.87 3.46
C GLY A 124 -4.61 -5.10 2.81
N ILE A 125 -4.19 -6.34 2.80
CA ILE A 125 -2.93 -6.78 2.22
C ILE A 125 -3.17 -7.83 1.14
N SER A 126 -2.24 -7.86 0.18
CA SER A 126 -2.12 -8.95 -0.80
C SER A 126 -0.77 -9.61 -0.62
N THR A 127 -0.77 -10.92 -0.55
CA THR A 127 0.44 -11.72 -0.50
C THR A 127 0.76 -12.25 -1.89
N SER A 128 2.04 -12.51 -2.15
CA SER A 128 2.49 -13.12 -3.41
C SER A 128 3.44 -14.29 -3.12
N ALA A 129 3.61 -15.15 -4.10
CA ALA A 129 4.54 -16.26 -4.02
C ALA A 129 5.36 -16.36 -5.32
N LEU A 130 6.57 -16.88 -5.20
CA LEU A 130 7.31 -17.39 -6.34
C LEU A 130 6.70 -18.73 -6.70
N VAL A 131 6.17 -18.79 -7.91
CA VAL A 131 5.53 -20.00 -8.46
C VAL A 131 6.30 -20.50 -9.67
N VAL A 132 6.23 -21.81 -9.89
CA VAL A 132 6.81 -22.47 -11.06
C VAL A 132 5.79 -23.41 -11.70
N THR A 133 5.98 -23.68 -12.98
CA THR A 133 5.22 -24.71 -13.71
C THR A 133 5.63 -26.11 -13.26
N PRO A 134 4.77 -27.15 -13.36
CA PRO A 134 5.05 -28.50 -12.86
C PRO A 134 6.25 -29.19 -13.51
N ASP A 135 6.58 -28.83 -14.75
CA ASP A 135 7.71 -29.35 -15.53
C ASP A 135 9.08 -28.82 -15.06
N VAL A 136 9.12 -27.77 -14.23
CA VAL A 136 10.36 -27.34 -13.56
C VAL A 136 10.73 -28.39 -12.51
N PRO A 137 11.93 -29.02 -12.62
CA PRO A 137 12.35 -30.11 -11.73
C PRO A 137 12.87 -29.56 -10.39
N ALA A 138 12.10 -28.65 -9.77
CA ALA A 138 12.38 -28.08 -8.46
C ALA A 138 11.11 -28.10 -7.60
N LYS A 139 11.22 -28.67 -6.40
CA LYS A 139 10.15 -28.76 -5.40
C LYS A 139 10.33 -27.77 -4.25
N THR A 140 11.52 -27.23 -4.12
CA THR A 140 11.91 -26.25 -3.10
C THR A 140 12.60 -25.05 -3.76
N LEU A 141 12.67 -23.91 -3.03
CA LEU A 141 13.40 -22.74 -3.49
C LEU A 141 14.89 -23.04 -3.68
N ALA A 142 15.49 -23.84 -2.81
CA ALA A 142 16.89 -24.23 -2.90
C ALA A 142 17.19 -25.05 -4.16
N GLU A 143 16.31 -26.00 -4.52
CA GLU A 143 16.42 -26.76 -5.76
C GLU A 143 16.28 -25.88 -6.99
N LEU A 144 15.35 -24.89 -6.95
CA LEU A 144 15.23 -23.92 -8.03
C LEU A 144 16.52 -23.10 -8.22
N VAL A 145 17.10 -22.62 -7.12
CA VAL A 145 18.37 -21.86 -7.17
C VAL A 145 19.50 -22.71 -7.74
N THR A 146 19.60 -23.99 -7.35
CA THR A 146 20.58 -24.91 -7.91
C THR A 146 20.39 -25.08 -9.41
N LEU A 147 19.17 -25.27 -9.87
CA LEU A 147 18.82 -25.41 -11.29
C LEU A 147 19.17 -24.14 -12.07
N LEU A 148 18.80 -22.97 -11.57
CA LEU A 148 19.04 -21.68 -12.22
C LEU A 148 20.54 -21.36 -12.32
N LYS A 149 21.35 -21.76 -11.34
CA LYS A 149 22.80 -21.64 -11.39
C LYS A 149 23.45 -22.58 -12.39
N ALA A 150 22.89 -23.76 -12.57
CA ALA A 150 23.37 -24.72 -13.57
C ALA A 150 23.00 -24.31 -15.01
N GLU A 151 21.91 -23.56 -15.20
CA GLU A 151 21.38 -23.18 -16.50
C GLU A 151 21.08 -21.67 -16.57
N PRO A 152 22.11 -20.77 -16.47
CA PRO A 152 21.90 -19.34 -16.44
C PRO A 152 21.22 -18.82 -17.69
N GLY A 153 20.25 -17.93 -17.55
CA GLY A 153 19.50 -17.31 -18.63
C GLY A 153 18.45 -18.22 -19.33
N LYS A 154 18.41 -19.52 -19.01
CA LYS A 154 17.48 -20.49 -19.65
C LYS A 154 16.03 -20.31 -19.19
N PHE A 155 15.83 -19.92 -17.96
CA PHE A 155 14.52 -19.69 -17.36
C PHE A 155 14.24 -18.20 -17.27
N SER A 156 13.18 -17.73 -17.92
CA SER A 156 12.67 -16.37 -17.70
C SER A 156 11.65 -16.35 -16.58
N TYR A 157 11.48 -15.19 -15.93
CA TYR A 157 10.41 -14.99 -14.96
C TYR A 157 9.43 -13.92 -15.42
N GLY A 158 8.15 -14.14 -15.12
CA GLY A 158 7.07 -13.19 -15.40
C GLY A 158 6.78 -12.26 -14.22
N SER A 159 6.43 -11.02 -14.54
CA SER A 159 5.84 -10.06 -13.59
C SER A 159 4.58 -9.41 -14.17
N THR A 160 3.77 -8.80 -13.32
CA THR A 160 2.55 -8.07 -13.73
C THR A 160 2.84 -6.71 -14.36
N GLY A 161 4.12 -6.38 -14.58
CA GLY A 161 4.56 -5.17 -15.26
C GLY A 161 5.86 -4.60 -14.69
N VAL A 162 6.47 -3.68 -15.44
CA VAL A 162 7.70 -2.99 -15.02
C VAL A 162 7.44 -2.19 -13.74
N ALA A 163 8.39 -2.23 -12.80
CA ALA A 163 8.36 -1.54 -11.50
C ALA A 163 7.16 -1.90 -10.60
N THR A 164 6.45 -2.99 -10.90
CA THR A 164 5.47 -3.56 -9.97
C THR A 164 6.16 -4.33 -8.85
N THR A 165 5.45 -4.58 -7.76
CA THR A 165 5.94 -5.40 -6.64
C THR A 165 6.49 -6.75 -7.10
N SER A 166 5.82 -7.40 -8.07
CA SER A 166 6.29 -8.68 -8.63
C SER A 166 7.59 -8.57 -9.41
N HIS A 167 7.80 -7.47 -10.14
CA HIS A 167 9.07 -7.18 -10.80
C HIS A 167 10.19 -6.93 -9.77
N ILE A 168 9.93 -6.06 -8.79
CA ILE A 168 10.91 -5.71 -7.75
C ILE A 168 11.38 -6.98 -7.01
N TYR A 169 10.45 -7.85 -6.62
CA TYR A 169 10.80 -9.09 -5.94
C TYR A 169 11.47 -10.14 -6.84
N GLY A 170 11.12 -10.18 -8.12
CA GLY A 170 11.83 -11.01 -9.08
C GLY A 170 13.30 -10.61 -9.22
N GLU A 171 13.58 -9.31 -9.36
CA GLU A 171 14.95 -8.79 -9.42
C GLU A 171 15.70 -8.92 -8.10
N LEU A 172 15.01 -8.71 -6.96
CA LEU A 172 15.59 -8.98 -5.65
C LEU A 172 16.00 -10.45 -5.52
N PHE A 173 15.13 -11.38 -5.92
CA PHE A 173 15.44 -12.81 -5.87
C PHE A 173 16.65 -13.18 -6.74
N LYS A 174 16.71 -12.69 -7.96
CA LYS A 174 17.88 -12.87 -8.83
C LYS A 174 19.17 -12.46 -8.13
N LYS A 175 19.16 -11.28 -7.51
CA LYS A 175 20.30 -10.70 -6.84
C LYS A 175 20.71 -11.47 -5.59
N GLU A 176 19.74 -11.80 -4.71
CA GLU A 176 19.98 -12.53 -3.47
C GLU A 176 20.45 -13.96 -3.70
N ALA A 177 19.90 -14.64 -4.69
CA ALA A 177 20.24 -16.00 -5.02
C ALA A 177 21.48 -16.11 -5.93
N GLY A 178 21.92 -15.01 -6.54
CA GLY A 178 23.01 -14.99 -7.52
C GLY A 178 22.67 -15.83 -8.75
N VAL A 179 21.47 -15.64 -9.30
CA VAL A 179 20.95 -16.37 -10.45
C VAL A 179 20.61 -15.43 -11.60
N ASP A 180 20.67 -15.94 -12.83
CA ASP A 180 20.27 -15.21 -14.03
C ASP A 180 18.94 -15.74 -14.56
N MET A 181 17.93 -14.84 -14.59
CA MET A 181 16.60 -15.07 -15.17
C MET A 181 16.17 -13.82 -15.93
N PRO A 182 16.03 -13.87 -17.27
CA PRO A 182 15.47 -12.76 -18.03
C PRO A 182 14.05 -12.39 -17.53
N HIS A 183 13.79 -11.08 -17.39
CA HIS A 183 12.48 -10.56 -17.00
C HIS A 183 11.54 -10.45 -18.20
N VAL A 184 10.31 -10.94 -18.04
CA VAL A 184 9.21 -10.79 -19.02
C VAL A 184 8.07 -10.01 -18.38
N PRO A 185 7.91 -8.70 -18.70
CA PRO A 185 6.83 -7.88 -18.17
C PRO A 185 5.52 -8.13 -18.90
N TYR A 186 4.44 -8.36 -18.17
CA TYR A 186 3.09 -8.50 -18.70
C TYR A 186 2.21 -7.29 -18.35
N LYS A 187 1.12 -7.10 -19.07
CA LYS A 187 0.10 -6.09 -18.73
C LYS A 187 -0.92 -6.65 -17.74
N GLY A 188 -0.43 -7.06 -16.55
CA GLY A 188 -1.25 -7.64 -15.48
C GLY A 188 -1.12 -9.16 -15.34
N ALA A 189 -1.86 -9.74 -14.40
CA ALA A 189 -1.75 -11.16 -14.05
C ALA A 189 -2.35 -12.09 -15.11
N ALA A 190 -3.46 -11.73 -15.76
CA ALA A 190 -4.17 -12.63 -16.67
C ALA A 190 -3.31 -13.10 -17.86
N PRO A 191 -2.65 -12.22 -18.64
CA PRO A 191 -1.77 -12.68 -19.71
C PRO A 191 -0.55 -13.45 -19.20
N MET A 192 -0.01 -13.09 -18.02
CA MET A 192 1.10 -13.80 -17.40
C MET A 192 0.71 -15.24 -17.04
N VAL A 193 -0.47 -15.44 -16.47
CA VAL A 193 -0.99 -16.78 -16.13
C VAL A 193 -1.22 -17.62 -17.39
N THR A 194 -1.73 -17.02 -18.47
CA THR A 194 -1.89 -17.71 -19.76
C THR A 194 -0.55 -18.26 -20.26
N ASP A 195 0.50 -17.46 -20.20
CA ASP A 195 1.84 -17.87 -20.65
C ASP A 195 2.51 -18.87 -19.70
N LEU A 196 2.25 -18.78 -18.37
CA LEU A 196 2.65 -19.84 -17.43
C LEU A 196 2.01 -21.17 -17.76
N LEU A 197 0.68 -21.18 -17.95
CA LEU A 197 -0.05 -22.41 -18.26
C LEU A 197 0.29 -22.97 -19.65
N GLY A 198 0.70 -22.10 -20.57
CA GLY A 198 1.19 -22.46 -21.90
C GLY A 198 2.66 -22.89 -21.95
N GLY A 199 3.40 -22.77 -20.81
CA GLY A 199 4.83 -23.12 -20.74
C GLY A 199 5.77 -22.13 -21.45
N HIS A 200 5.25 -20.95 -21.87
CA HIS A 200 6.07 -19.88 -22.49
C HIS A 200 7.02 -19.22 -21.48
N ILE A 201 6.57 -19.10 -20.24
CA ILE A 201 7.41 -18.80 -19.07
C ILE A 201 7.20 -19.89 -18.03
N ARG A 202 8.20 -20.12 -17.18
CA ARG A 202 8.14 -21.24 -16.20
C ARG A 202 8.24 -20.79 -14.75
N VAL A 203 8.59 -19.53 -14.52
CA VAL A 203 8.73 -18.93 -13.18
C VAL A 203 7.96 -17.62 -13.17
N ALA A 204 7.28 -17.30 -12.08
CA ALA A 204 6.67 -15.98 -11.89
C ALA A 204 6.57 -15.61 -10.41
N VAL A 205 6.51 -14.30 -10.14
CA VAL A 205 6.03 -13.79 -8.85
C VAL A 205 4.57 -13.39 -9.04
N LEU A 206 3.67 -14.15 -8.42
CA LEU A 206 2.22 -14.05 -8.63
C LEU A 206 1.52 -13.87 -7.29
N ASP A 207 0.49 -13.01 -7.23
CA ASP A 207 -0.32 -12.91 -6.01
C ASP A 207 -0.99 -14.25 -5.69
N THR A 208 -1.08 -14.54 -4.39
CA THR A 208 -1.51 -15.86 -3.93
C THR A 208 -2.96 -16.16 -4.29
N GLY A 209 -3.81 -15.14 -4.36
CA GLY A 209 -5.20 -15.32 -4.75
C GLY A 209 -5.35 -15.73 -6.22
N THR A 210 -4.65 -15.08 -7.13
CA THR A 210 -4.60 -15.47 -8.54
C THR A 210 -3.96 -16.85 -8.72
N ALA A 211 -2.93 -17.17 -7.92
CA ALA A 211 -2.23 -18.46 -8.00
C ALA A 211 -3.06 -19.63 -7.46
N LEU A 212 -3.90 -19.40 -6.45
CA LEU A 212 -4.54 -20.45 -5.64
C LEU A 212 -5.29 -21.53 -6.44
N PRO A 213 -6.15 -21.23 -7.42
CA PRO A 213 -6.83 -22.25 -8.23
C PRO A 213 -5.87 -23.14 -9.00
N TYR A 214 -4.75 -22.59 -9.46
CA TYR A 214 -3.73 -23.33 -10.21
C TYR A 214 -2.81 -24.14 -9.29
N LEU A 215 -2.56 -23.68 -8.07
CA LEU A 215 -1.85 -24.43 -7.05
C LEU A 215 -2.68 -25.62 -6.59
N GLN A 216 -3.99 -25.43 -6.35
CA GLN A 216 -4.91 -26.50 -5.96
C GLN A 216 -5.09 -27.56 -7.05
N SER A 217 -5.11 -27.15 -8.31
CA SER A 217 -5.20 -28.08 -9.45
C SER A 217 -3.86 -28.68 -9.87
N GLY A 218 -2.76 -28.35 -9.19
CA GLY A 218 -1.41 -28.85 -9.52
C GLY A 218 -0.82 -28.28 -10.81
N LYS A 219 -1.46 -27.29 -11.42
CA LYS A 219 -0.96 -26.61 -12.64
C LYS A 219 0.17 -25.61 -12.36
N LEU A 220 0.33 -25.21 -11.11
CA LEU A 220 1.47 -24.44 -10.62
C LEU A 220 1.95 -25.02 -9.30
N ARG A 221 3.19 -24.70 -8.92
CA ARG A 221 3.78 -25.01 -7.61
C ARG A 221 4.36 -23.75 -7.01
N ALA A 222 4.00 -23.42 -5.76
CA ALA A 222 4.59 -22.32 -5.00
C ALA A 222 5.82 -22.83 -4.25
N LEU A 223 6.94 -22.13 -4.35
CA LEU A 223 8.21 -22.47 -3.72
C LEU A 223 8.56 -21.61 -2.51
N ALA A 224 8.17 -20.33 -2.53
CA ALA A 224 8.29 -19.43 -1.39
C ALA A 224 7.23 -18.32 -1.44
N ALA A 225 6.73 -17.91 -0.29
CA ALA A 225 5.77 -16.83 -0.15
C ALA A 225 6.45 -15.56 0.38
N LEU A 226 5.92 -14.38 0.00
CA LEU A 226 6.31 -13.09 0.57
C LEU A 226 5.71 -12.93 1.97
N GLY A 227 6.35 -12.07 2.76
CA GLY A 227 5.89 -11.71 4.10
C GLY A 227 6.69 -12.36 5.22
N THR A 228 6.37 -11.95 6.45
CA THR A 228 7.06 -12.40 7.67
C THR A 228 6.54 -13.73 8.20
N GLN A 229 5.31 -14.11 7.79
CA GLN A 229 4.64 -15.32 8.21
C GLN A 229 4.09 -16.08 7.00
N ARG A 230 3.90 -17.39 7.14
CA ARG A 230 3.27 -18.19 6.09
C ARG A 230 1.85 -17.68 5.84
N SER A 231 1.46 -17.67 4.58
CA SER A 231 0.09 -17.32 4.21
C SER A 231 -0.90 -18.35 4.79
N ALA A 232 -2.01 -17.89 5.34
CA ALA A 232 -3.09 -18.75 5.80
C ALA A 232 -3.68 -19.61 4.66
N THR A 233 -3.62 -19.12 3.42
CA THR A 233 -4.08 -19.84 2.22
C THR A 233 -3.04 -20.85 1.69
N LEU A 234 -1.76 -20.69 2.08
CA LEU A 234 -0.64 -21.54 1.65
C LEU A 234 0.23 -21.95 2.86
N PRO A 235 -0.32 -22.59 3.90
CA PRO A 235 0.40 -22.86 5.16
C PRO A 235 1.61 -23.78 4.99
N GLN A 236 1.63 -24.60 3.94
CA GLN A 236 2.74 -25.51 3.62
C GLN A 236 3.90 -24.81 2.91
N VAL A 237 3.68 -23.61 2.32
CA VAL A 237 4.71 -22.90 1.59
C VAL A 237 5.55 -22.05 2.55
N PRO A 238 6.88 -22.22 2.61
CA PRO A 238 7.73 -21.39 3.45
C PRO A 238 7.76 -19.94 2.98
N THR A 239 8.06 -19.00 3.87
CA THR A 239 8.40 -17.66 3.45
C THR A 239 9.82 -17.62 2.86
N PHE A 240 10.14 -16.58 2.06
CA PHE A 240 11.50 -16.36 1.59
C PHE A 240 12.48 -16.28 2.77
N GLN A 241 12.10 -15.62 3.87
CA GLN A 241 12.92 -15.54 5.08
C GLN A 241 13.20 -16.93 5.68
N GLN A 242 12.19 -17.81 5.76
CA GLN A 242 12.36 -19.20 6.21
C GLN A 242 13.23 -20.01 5.25
N ALA A 243 13.28 -19.63 3.99
CA ALA A 243 14.16 -20.24 2.98
C ALA A 243 15.56 -19.58 2.93
N GLY A 244 15.89 -18.66 3.84
CA GLY A 244 17.20 -18.03 3.98
C GLY A 244 17.40 -16.73 3.18
N TYR A 245 16.33 -16.12 2.68
CA TYR A 245 16.37 -14.87 1.89
C TYR A 245 15.67 -13.74 2.62
N ALA A 246 16.39 -12.66 2.94
CA ALA A 246 15.86 -11.45 3.57
C ALA A 246 15.42 -10.40 2.53
N GLY A 247 14.57 -9.45 2.96
CA GLY A 247 14.09 -8.35 2.12
C GLY A 247 12.77 -8.63 1.41
N PHE A 248 12.15 -9.78 1.68
CA PHE A 248 10.86 -10.19 1.11
C PHE A 248 9.71 -10.07 2.11
N GLU A 249 9.92 -9.36 3.20
CA GLU A 249 8.97 -9.21 4.30
C GLU A 249 7.79 -8.29 4.00
N PRO A 250 7.94 -7.15 3.27
CA PRO A 250 6.82 -6.26 3.01
C PRO A 250 5.72 -6.93 2.17
N TYR A 251 4.48 -6.72 2.58
CA TYR A 251 3.31 -7.09 1.78
C TYR A 251 2.95 -5.98 0.80
N ALA A 252 2.27 -6.34 -0.29
CA ALA A 252 1.51 -5.36 -1.03
C ALA A 252 0.23 -5.01 -0.23
N TRP A 253 -0.07 -3.72 -0.06
CA TRP A 253 -1.23 -3.26 0.68
C TRP A 253 -2.08 -2.28 -0.11
N ILE A 254 -3.34 -2.17 0.29
CA ILE A 254 -4.27 -1.10 -0.06
C ILE A 254 -4.45 -0.26 1.19
N ALA A 255 -4.42 1.07 1.05
CA ALA A 255 -4.51 1.96 2.19
C ALA A 255 -5.20 3.28 1.88
N LEU A 256 -5.66 3.94 2.95
CA LEU A 256 -6.31 5.23 2.94
C LEU A 256 -5.44 6.27 3.65
N PHE A 257 -5.35 7.45 3.04
CA PHE A 257 -4.62 8.60 3.55
C PHE A 257 -5.45 9.88 3.45
N LEU A 258 -5.14 10.84 4.31
CA LEU A 258 -5.60 12.22 4.20
C LEU A 258 -4.40 13.14 3.95
N PRO A 259 -4.59 14.38 3.49
CA PRO A 259 -3.50 15.36 3.41
C PRO A 259 -2.86 15.59 4.78
N ALA A 260 -1.54 15.75 4.83
CA ALA A 260 -0.85 16.10 6.07
C ALA A 260 -1.37 17.43 6.64
N GLY A 261 -1.53 17.49 7.97
CA GLY A 261 -2.12 18.63 8.66
C GLY A 261 -3.65 18.63 8.70
N THR A 262 -4.30 17.55 8.22
CA THR A 262 -5.72 17.30 8.55
C THR A 262 -5.86 17.17 10.08
N PRO A 263 -6.83 17.85 10.74
CA PRO A 263 -7.02 17.78 12.18
C PRO A 263 -7.16 16.35 12.68
N GLN A 264 -6.40 16.00 13.71
CA GLN A 264 -6.34 14.62 14.24
C GLN A 264 -7.72 14.02 14.55
N PRO A 265 -8.70 14.76 15.14
CA PRO A 265 -10.04 14.20 15.37
C PRO A 265 -10.75 13.73 14.09
N ARG A 266 -10.47 14.34 12.92
CA ARG A 266 -11.02 13.91 11.63
C ARG A 266 -10.32 12.67 11.10
N VAL A 267 -9.01 12.59 11.25
CA VAL A 267 -8.23 11.39 10.93
C VAL A 267 -8.73 10.21 11.77
N ASP A 268 -8.90 10.39 13.07
CA ASP A 268 -9.36 9.35 14.00
C ASP A 268 -10.80 8.89 13.69
N LYS A 269 -11.69 9.84 13.36
CA LYS A 269 -13.09 9.51 12.99
C LYS A 269 -13.14 8.70 11.70
N MET A 270 -12.36 9.08 10.69
CA MET A 270 -12.24 8.33 9.43
C MET A 270 -11.66 6.94 9.69
N SER A 271 -10.56 6.86 10.44
CA SER A 271 -9.88 5.60 10.77
C SER A 271 -10.81 4.62 11.51
N LYS A 272 -11.50 5.10 12.55
CA LYS A 272 -12.47 4.28 13.32
C LYS A 272 -13.62 3.78 12.45
N ALA A 273 -14.16 4.64 11.58
CA ALA A 273 -15.24 4.24 10.67
C ALA A 273 -14.78 3.16 9.68
N VAL A 274 -13.59 3.34 9.09
CA VAL A 274 -13.01 2.35 8.17
C VAL A 274 -12.73 1.03 8.90
N ALA A 275 -12.11 1.05 10.07
CA ALA A 275 -11.84 -0.16 10.85
C ALA A 275 -13.14 -0.93 11.17
N ALA A 276 -14.20 -0.23 11.59
CA ALA A 276 -15.51 -0.83 11.84
C ALA A 276 -16.15 -1.46 10.59
N ILE A 277 -15.96 -0.85 9.42
CA ILE A 277 -16.43 -1.36 8.14
C ILE A 277 -15.67 -2.63 7.76
N ILE A 278 -14.34 -2.60 7.83
CA ILE A 278 -13.51 -3.76 7.48
C ILE A 278 -13.72 -4.94 8.45
N ALA A 279 -14.14 -4.68 9.68
CA ALA A 279 -14.47 -5.72 10.64
C ALA A 279 -15.80 -6.46 10.33
N LYS A 280 -16.65 -5.94 9.43
CA LYS A 280 -17.92 -6.60 9.06
C LYS A 280 -17.66 -7.91 8.31
N PRO A 281 -18.29 -9.04 8.71
CA PRO A 281 -18.05 -10.34 8.04
C PRO A 281 -18.33 -10.32 6.53
N GLU A 282 -19.39 -9.63 6.10
CA GLU A 282 -19.76 -9.50 4.69
C GLU A 282 -18.75 -8.66 3.88
N VAL A 283 -18.12 -7.65 4.48
CA VAL A 283 -17.05 -6.86 3.87
C VAL A 283 -15.78 -7.70 3.75
N GLN A 284 -15.41 -8.39 4.83
CA GLN A 284 -14.26 -9.29 4.84
C GLN A 284 -14.39 -10.38 3.78
N LYS A 285 -15.59 -10.99 3.67
CA LYS A 285 -15.84 -11.99 2.63
C LYS A 285 -15.64 -11.41 1.23
N LYS A 286 -16.24 -10.24 0.93
CA LYS A 286 -16.08 -9.58 -0.37
C LYS A 286 -14.62 -9.25 -0.68
N MET A 287 -13.84 -8.82 0.34
CA MET A 287 -12.41 -8.53 0.16
C MET A 287 -11.62 -9.80 -0.14
N ARG A 288 -11.86 -10.90 0.59
CA ARG A 288 -11.21 -12.20 0.32
C ARG A 288 -11.60 -12.78 -1.04
N ASP A 289 -12.86 -12.60 -1.47
CA ASP A 289 -13.31 -12.99 -2.82
C ASP A 289 -12.54 -12.20 -3.92
N MET A 290 -12.01 -11.01 -3.59
CA MET A 290 -11.11 -10.22 -4.43
C MET A 290 -9.61 -10.45 -4.14
N ASN A 291 -9.27 -11.51 -3.39
CA ASN A 291 -7.91 -11.88 -3.01
C ASN A 291 -7.17 -10.81 -2.17
N ILE A 292 -7.90 -10.02 -1.38
CA ILE A 292 -7.36 -9.09 -0.41
C ILE A 292 -7.68 -9.59 0.99
N GLU A 293 -6.64 -9.84 1.79
CA GLU A 293 -6.81 -10.15 3.21
C GLU A 293 -7.13 -8.86 3.97
N PRO A 294 -8.30 -8.79 4.63
CA PRO A 294 -8.72 -7.61 5.37
C PRO A 294 -7.80 -7.32 6.56
N VAL A 295 -7.46 -6.05 6.75
CA VAL A 295 -6.69 -5.58 7.92
C VAL A 295 -7.50 -4.58 8.74
N GLY A 296 -7.90 -3.45 8.16
CA GLY A 296 -8.69 -2.43 8.85
C GLY A 296 -7.96 -1.83 10.06
N SER A 297 -6.67 -1.50 9.89
CA SER A 297 -5.84 -0.99 10.97
C SER A 297 -6.30 0.39 11.46
N THR A 298 -5.92 0.74 12.68
CA THR A 298 -5.97 2.11 13.18
C THR A 298 -4.96 3.02 12.45
N ALA A 299 -5.16 4.33 12.53
CA ALA A 299 -4.22 5.31 11.98
C ALA A 299 -2.81 5.19 12.60
N ALA A 300 -2.74 4.94 13.91
CA ALA A 300 -1.47 4.79 14.62
C ALA A 300 -0.70 3.55 14.17
N GLU A 301 -1.37 2.41 14.07
CA GLU A 301 -0.77 1.15 13.57
C GLU A 301 -0.28 1.32 12.15
N PHE A 302 -1.10 1.90 11.27
CA PHE A 302 -0.70 2.10 9.88
C PHE A 302 0.45 3.10 9.74
N ALA A 303 0.51 4.14 10.56
CA ALA A 303 1.63 5.08 10.55
C ALA A 303 2.99 4.42 10.89
N VAL A 304 2.99 3.36 11.70
CA VAL A 304 4.19 2.55 11.97
C VAL A 304 4.58 1.75 10.74
N VAL A 305 3.62 1.01 10.17
CA VAL A 305 3.82 0.20 8.95
C VAL A 305 4.32 1.08 7.80
N LEU A 306 3.68 2.24 7.57
CA LEU A 306 4.03 3.17 6.49
C LEU A 306 5.51 3.59 6.54
N ARG A 307 6.02 3.95 7.74
CA ARG A 307 7.43 4.35 7.91
C ARG A 307 8.38 3.19 7.68
N GLN A 308 8.08 2.03 8.27
CA GLN A 308 8.90 0.83 8.11
C GLN A 308 8.96 0.37 6.64
N ASP A 309 7.82 0.40 5.96
CA ASP A 309 7.73 0.01 4.56
C ASP A 309 8.44 0.99 3.64
N ALA A 310 8.31 2.31 3.87
CA ALA A 310 9.02 3.32 3.09
C ALA A 310 10.54 3.08 3.12
N ASP A 311 11.11 2.82 4.30
CA ASP A 311 12.54 2.53 4.47
C ASP A 311 12.92 1.18 3.86
N THR A 312 12.09 0.17 4.03
CA THR A 312 12.37 -1.18 3.51
C THR A 312 12.27 -1.21 2.00
N TRP A 313 11.22 -0.63 1.41
CA TRP A 313 11.08 -0.56 -0.04
C TRP A 313 12.20 0.26 -0.68
N LYS A 314 12.63 1.36 -0.03
CA LYS A 314 13.79 2.10 -0.52
C LYS A 314 15.03 1.21 -0.59
N ARG A 315 15.36 0.47 0.48
CA ARG A 315 16.52 -0.45 0.50
C ARG A 315 16.39 -1.55 -0.55
N VAL A 316 15.21 -2.16 -0.67
CA VAL A 316 14.93 -3.22 -1.64
C VAL A 316 15.11 -2.72 -3.07
N ILE A 317 14.49 -1.58 -3.41
CA ILE A 317 14.55 -1.00 -4.75
C ILE A 317 15.98 -0.54 -5.08
N ASP A 318 16.66 0.14 -4.15
CA ASP A 318 18.06 0.54 -4.33
C ASP A 318 18.96 -0.68 -4.58
N LYS A 319 18.70 -1.79 -3.89
CA LYS A 319 19.45 -3.03 -4.09
C LYS A 319 19.21 -3.64 -5.46
N THR A 320 17.98 -3.62 -5.97
CA THR A 320 17.68 -4.16 -7.32
C THR A 320 18.26 -3.31 -8.44
N GLY A 321 18.41 -2.02 -8.21
CA GLY A 321 18.86 -1.07 -9.23
C GLY A 321 17.76 -0.65 -10.20
N ILE A 322 16.50 -1.08 -9.98
CA ILE A 322 15.36 -0.70 -10.83
C ILE A 322 15.11 0.81 -10.69
N ARG A 323 14.95 1.47 -11.84
CA ARG A 323 14.52 2.87 -11.93
C ARG A 323 13.51 2.99 -13.06
N LEU A 324 12.55 3.90 -12.89
CA LEU A 324 11.69 4.35 -13.98
C LEU A 324 12.41 5.50 -14.70
N GLU A 325 12.39 5.46 -16.02
CA GLU A 325 12.83 6.61 -16.82
C GLU A 325 11.84 7.76 -16.63
N ASP A 326 12.34 8.99 -16.57
CA ASP A 326 11.53 10.23 -16.38
C ASP A 326 10.70 10.53 -17.63
#